data_7593c290fbc0c173345e0a6be90f3b13
#
_entry.id   7593c290fbc0c173345e0a6be90f3b13
#
_cell.length_a   1.000
_cell.length_b   1.000
_cell.length_c   1.000
_cell.angle_alpha   90.00
_cell.angle_beta   90.00
_cell.angle_gamma   90.00
#
_symmetry.space_group_name_H-M   'P 1'
#
loop_
_entity.id
_entity.type
_entity.pdbx_description
1 polymer ?
#
loop_
_entity_poly.entity_id
_entity_poly.type
_entity_poly.pdbx_seq_one_letter_code
_entity_poly.pdbx_strand_id
1 'polypeptide(L)'
;PRSTPLYSSAASDVYKRQFPPLACDTHAHVCGPAARFPYWSERIYTPPDALLGDFRAMLDTIGCARAVLVQPSVYDTDNRAMLAALAQDPGRLRGVAVVPFDVDAAEIERLHAAGVRGVRCNIVDLKTGKGQLPLDALRSLAAKVKPCGWHVEFLMHVNEFPDLDRQLAHFPVPVVFGHLGYAPTSAGTSDAGFKALIRLMKDGAAWAKMTGPYRLTASSMPYPDTDAFASALVEAAPQQLIWGSDWPHVIVKTGMPNDGDLADLLIHWVPDAAVRNRILVDNPARLYGF
;
A
#
# COMPACT_ATOMS: atom_id res chain seq x y z
N PRO A 1 13.16 -30.50 7.99
CA PRO A 1 13.01 -29.46 8.97
C PRO A 1 11.69 -28.77 8.67
N ARG A 2 10.73 -28.91 9.59
CA ARG A 2 9.42 -28.24 9.48
C ARG A 2 9.66 -26.77 9.66
N SER A 3 9.28 -25.96 8.68
CA SER A 3 9.16 -24.51 8.82
C SER A 3 8.13 -24.24 9.90
N THR A 4 8.57 -23.73 11.03
CA THR A 4 7.67 -23.21 12.07
C THR A 4 6.89 -22.06 11.44
N PRO A 5 5.55 -22.01 11.54
CA PRO A 5 4.79 -20.84 11.09
C PRO A 5 5.32 -19.61 11.80
N LEU A 6 5.58 -18.55 11.07
CA LEU A 6 6.04 -17.23 11.58
C LEU A 6 4.95 -16.48 12.38
N TYR A 7 3.96 -17.20 12.92
CA TYR A 7 2.90 -16.64 13.72
C TYR A 7 3.27 -16.74 15.19
N SER A 8 3.59 -15.59 15.78
CA SER A 8 3.88 -15.47 17.20
C SER A 8 2.69 -15.92 18.05
N SER A 9 2.97 -16.66 19.12
CA SER A 9 2.01 -17.12 20.12
C SER A 9 1.46 -16.03 21.04
N ALA A 10 1.54 -14.75 20.67
CA ALA A 10 0.96 -13.62 21.40
C ALA A 10 -0.58 -13.52 21.26
N ALA A 11 -1.27 -14.66 21.11
CA ALA A 11 -2.71 -14.70 20.90
C ALA A 11 -3.56 -14.26 22.12
N SER A 12 -3.00 -14.09 23.32
CA SER A 12 -3.80 -13.81 24.51
C SER A 12 -4.18 -12.34 24.70
N ASP A 13 -3.44 -11.38 24.12
CA ASP A 13 -3.73 -9.94 24.24
C ASP A 13 -4.43 -9.35 22.99
N VAL A 14 -4.43 -10.07 21.89
CA VAL A 14 -5.03 -9.65 20.60
C VAL A 14 -6.56 -9.50 20.72
N TYR A 15 -7.22 -10.26 21.57
CA TYR A 15 -8.68 -10.17 21.75
C TYR A 15 -9.19 -8.84 22.30
N LYS A 16 -8.33 -8.00 22.85
CA LYS A 16 -8.73 -6.72 23.45
C LYS A 16 -8.63 -5.52 22.50
N ARG A 17 -8.03 -5.69 21.31
CA ARG A 17 -7.69 -4.58 20.41
C ARG A 17 -8.00 -4.85 18.93
N GLN A 18 -9.05 -5.63 18.66
CA GLN A 18 -9.47 -5.86 17.27
C GLN A 18 -9.87 -4.55 16.58
N PHE A 19 -9.54 -4.46 15.30
CA PHE A 19 -10.00 -3.38 14.46
C PHE A 19 -11.54 -3.33 14.37
N PRO A 20 -12.13 -2.18 14.03
CA PRO A 20 -13.57 -2.05 13.93
C PRO A 20 -14.14 -2.98 12.83
N PRO A 21 -15.44 -3.36 12.92
CA PRO A 21 -16.12 -4.06 11.84
C PRO A 21 -15.90 -3.37 10.50
N LEU A 22 -15.72 -4.14 9.43
CA LEU A 22 -15.44 -3.65 8.08
C LEU A 22 -14.07 -2.97 7.89
N ALA A 23 -13.15 -3.10 8.85
CA ALA A 23 -11.78 -2.64 8.67
C ALA A 23 -11.14 -3.28 7.42
N CYS A 24 -10.30 -2.52 6.77
CA CYS A 24 -9.63 -2.89 5.54
C CYS A 24 -8.12 -2.77 5.66
N ASP A 25 -7.40 -3.86 5.38
CA ASP A 25 -5.97 -3.82 5.09
C ASP A 25 -5.76 -3.38 3.64
N THR A 26 -5.20 -2.20 3.40
CA THR A 26 -5.11 -1.63 2.04
C THR A 26 -3.77 -1.89 1.35
N HIS A 27 -2.90 -2.71 1.94
CA HIS A 27 -1.60 -2.99 1.34
C HIS A 27 -1.06 -4.36 1.77
N ALA A 28 -1.23 -5.35 0.92
CA ALA A 28 -0.61 -6.67 1.08
C ALA A 28 -0.26 -7.28 -0.28
N HIS A 29 0.59 -8.30 -0.28
CA HIS A 29 1.03 -8.99 -1.46
C HIS A 29 0.79 -10.50 -1.33
N VAL A 30 0.30 -11.15 -2.39
CA VAL A 30 0.31 -12.62 -2.50
C VAL A 30 1.44 -13.05 -3.43
N CYS A 31 2.19 -14.07 -3.03
CA CYS A 31 3.32 -14.59 -3.77
C CYS A 31 3.27 -16.11 -3.82
N GLY A 32 3.51 -16.69 -5.00
CA GLY A 32 3.61 -18.13 -5.18
C GLY A 32 2.28 -18.86 -5.36
N PRO A 33 2.30 -20.19 -5.48
CA PRO A 33 3.54 -20.96 -5.63
C PRO A 33 4.22 -20.69 -7.00
N ALA A 34 5.54 -20.60 -7.03
CA ALA A 34 6.31 -20.23 -8.22
C ALA A 34 6.07 -21.17 -9.42
N ALA A 35 5.74 -22.43 -9.16
CA ALA A 35 5.40 -23.41 -10.21
C ALA A 35 4.13 -23.04 -10.98
N ARG A 36 3.19 -22.33 -10.35
CA ARG A 36 1.94 -21.87 -10.96
C ARG A 36 2.04 -20.43 -11.46
N PHE A 37 2.73 -19.59 -10.71
CA PHE A 37 2.92 -18.17 -11.00
C PHE A 37 4.42 -17.87 -11.00
N PRO A 38 5.09 -18.08 -12.14
CA PRO A 38 6.54 -17.86 -12.25
C PRO A 38 6.86 -16.38 -12.03
N TYR A 39 7.93 -16.14 -11.28
CA TYR A 39 8.42 -14.79 -11.05
C TYR A 39 9.14 -14.23 -12.29
N TRP A 40 9.07 -12.92 -12.45
CA TRP A 40 9.81 -12.20 -13.48
C TRP A 40 11.33 -12.46 -13.38
N SER A 41 11.99 -12.62 -14.53
CA SER A 41 13.41 -12.97 -14.58
C SER A 41 14.32 -11.89 -14.02
N GLU A 42 13.96 -10.60 -14.19
CA GLU A 42 14.77 -9.45 -13.77
C GLU A 42 14.39 -8.93 -12.38
N ARG A 43 13.63 -9.70 -11.59
CA ARG A 43 13.27 -9.31 -10.22
C ARG A 43 14.50 -9.13 -9.34
N ILE A 44 14.44 -8.15 -8.43
CA ILE A 44 15.54 -7.84 -7.50
C ILE A 44 15.55 -8.71 -6.23
N TYR A 45 14.46 -9.44 -5.95
CA TYR A 45 14.35 -10.38 -4.83
C TYR A 45 13.41 -11.54 -5.19
N THR A 46 13.51 -12.63 -4.44
CA THR A 46 12.56 -13.75 -4.53
C THR A 46 11.92 -13.93 -3.15
N PRO A 47 10.62 -13.67 -3.00
CA PRO A 47 9.93 -13.88 -1.73
C PRO A 47 9.71 -15.37 -1.49
N PRO A 48 9.53 -15.80 -0.24
CA PRO A 48 8.92 -17.10 0.05
C PRO A 48 7.47 -17.12 -0.46
N ASP A 49 6.90 -18.32 -0.58
CA ASP A 49 5.47 -18.43 -0.84
C ASP A 49 4.69 -17.74 0.27
N ALA A 50 3.75 -16.89 -0.12
CA ALA A 50 2.87 -16.11 0.74
C ALA A 50 1.46 -16.20 0.16
N LEU A 51 0.72 -17.24 0.58
CA LEU A 51 -0.50 -17.63 -0.08
C LEU A 51 -1.74 -16.93 0.52
N LEU A 52 -2.81 -16.87 -0.24
CA LEU A 52 -4.06 -16.24 0.20
C LEU A 52 -4.61 -16.84 1.51
N GLY A 53 -4.43 -18.16 1.73
CA GLY A 53 -4.87 -18.81 2.97
C GLY A 53 -4.19 -18.25 4.21
N ASP A 54 -2.88 -18.05 4.14
CA ASP A 54 -2.08 -17.48 5.24
C ASP A 54 -2.45 -16.00 5.47
N PHE A 55 -2.66 -15.25 4.38
CA PHE A 55 -3.11 -13.86 4.45
C PHE A 55 -4.49 -13.74 5.12
N ARG A 56 -5.44 -14.60 4.76
CA ARG A 56 -6.76 -14.63 5.40
C ARG A 56 -6.67 -14.91 6.91
N ALA A 57 -5.82 -15.86 7.30
CA ALA A 57 -5.62 -16.18 8.73
C ALA A 57 -5.06 -14.96 9.50
N MET A 58 -4.14 -14.22 8.89
CA MET A 58 -3.63 -12.97 9.46
C MET A 58 -4.73 -11.91 9.57
N LEU A 59 -5.49 -11.66 8.48
CA LEU A 59 -6.61 -10.70 8.48
C LEU A 59 -7.65 -11.02 9.57
N ASP A 60 -8.01 -12.30 9.72
CA ASP A 60 -8.96 -12.75 10.75
C ASP A 60 -8.41 -12.52 12.15
N THR A 61 -7.09 -12.68 12.35
CA THR A 61 -6.41 -12.46 13.62
C THR A 61 -6.45 -10.99 14.05
N ILE A 62 -6.17 -10.05 13.13
CA ILE A 62 -6.17 -8.61 13.43
C ILE A 62 -7.56 -7.96 13.32
N GLY A 63 -8.55 -8.68 12.79
CA GLY A 63 -9.92 -8.21 12.66
C GLY A 63 -10.22 -7.43 11.38
N CYS A 64 -9.44 -7.60 10.31
CA CYS A 64 -9.71 -7.00 9.01
C CYS A 64 -10.72 -7.80 8.20
N ALA A 65 -11.90 -7.23 7.95
CA ALA A 65 -12.96 -7.85 7.15
C ALA A 65 -12.72 -7.71 5.64
N ARG A 66 -11.93 -6.73 5.21
CA ARG A 66 -11.65 -6.41 3.80
C ARG A 66 -10.15 -6.25 3.59
N ALA A 67 -9.70 -6.43 2.34
CA ALA A 67 -8.30 -6.14 2.00
C ALA A 67 -8.11 -5.74 0.54
N VAL A 68 -6.96 -5.09 0.29
CA VAL A 68 -6.49 -4.72 -1.04
C VAL A 68 -5.15 -5.39 -1.31
N LEU A 69 -5.12 -6.25 -2.32
CA LEU A 69 -3.90 -6.88 -2.80
C LEU A 69 -3.22 -5.95 -3.80
N VAL A 70 -1.98 -5.61 -3.53
CA VAL A 70 -1.15 -4.80 -4.41
C VAL A 70 -0.21 -5.73 -5.18
N GLN A 71 -0.10 -5.55 -6.48
CA GLN A 71 0.82 -6.33 -7.31
C GLN A 71 2.26 -6.15 -6.84
N PRO A 72 2.98 -7.21 -6.42
CA PRO A 72 4.39 -7.12 -6.05
C PRO A 72 5.27 -7.02 -7.29
N SER A 73 6.39 -6.28 -7.19
CA SER A 73 7.31 -6.04 -8.30
C SER A 73 7.96 -7.30 -8.86
N VAL A 74 7.97 -8.40 -8.11
CA VAL A 74 8.52 -9.70 -8.55
C VAL A 74 7.77 -10.37 -9.70
N TYR A 75 6.58 -9.87 -10.05
CA TYR A 75 5.78 -10.36 -11.18
C TYR A 75 5.70 -9.35 -12.33
N ASP A 76 6.28 -8.17 -12.17
CA ASP A 76 6.14 -7.09 -13.15
C ASP A 76 4.65 -6.88 -13.52
N THR A 77 4.31 -6.96 -14.80
CA THR A 77 2.94 -6.80 -15.33
C THR A 77 2.11 -8.09 -15.32
N ASP A 78 2.64 -9.20 -14.84
CA ASP A 78 1.90 -10.47 -14.72
C ASP A 78 1.03 -10.50 -13.46
N ASN A 79 -0.19 -10.00 -13.55
CA ASN A 79 -1.14 -9.91 -12.44
C ASN A 79 -1.84 -11.24 -12.10
N ARG A 80 -1.50 -12.39 -12.72
CA ARG A 80 -2.25 -13.64 -12.59
C ARG A 80 -2.35 -14.16 -11.15
N ALA A 81 -1.28 -14.02 -10.34
CA ALA A 81 -1.31 -14.47 -8.95
C ALA A 81 -2.33 -13.66 -8.12
N MET A 82 -2.30 -12.34 -8.24
CA MET A 82 -3.26 -11.45 -7.60
C MET A 82 -4.68 -11.72 -8.07
N LEU A 83 -4.93 -11.80 -9.38
CA LEU A 83 -6.26 -12.06 -9.94
C LEU A 83 -6.83 -13.40 -9.50
N ALA A 84 -6.00 -14.44 -9.38
CA ALA A 84 -6.42 -15.74 -8.86
C ALA A 84 -6.83 -15.67 -7.38
N ALA A 85 -6.21 -14.78 -6.60
CA ALA A 85 -6.61 -14.52 -5.22
C ALA A 85 -7.93 -13.72 -5.16
N LEU A 86 -8.08 -12.66 -5.96
CA LEU A 86 -9.32 -11.87 -6.02
C LEU A 86 -10.54 -12.73 -6.37
N ALA A 87 -10.38 -13.65 -7.34
CA ALA A 87 -11.46 -14.54 -7.77
C ALA A 87 -11.97 -15.50 -6.67
N GLN A 88 -11.15 -15.79 -5.66
CA GLN A 88 -11.52 -16.64 -4.54
C GLN A 88 -12.32 -15.91 -3.44
N ASP A 89 -12.30 -14.58 -3.43
CA ASP A 89 -12.98 -13.79 -2.40
C ASP A 89 -13.38 -12.39 -2.91
N PRO A 90 -14.24 -12.33 -3.94
CA PRO A 90 -14.55 -11.07 -4.64
C PRO A 90 -15.30 -10.07 -3.76
N GLY A 91 -15.98 -10.54 -2.71
CA GLY A 91 -16.69 -9.68 -1.75
C GLY A 91 -15.74 -8.98 -0.76
N ARG A 92 -14.62 -9.62 -0.44
CA ARG A 92 -13.67 -9.18 0.60
C ARG A 92 -12.44 -8.48 0.02
N LEU A 93 -12.06 -8.78 -1.23
CA LEU A 93 -10.79 -8.36 -1.81
C LEU A 93 -10.96 -7.37 -2.97
N ARG A 94 -10.03 -6.43 -3.07
CA ARG A 94 -9.78 -5.58 -4.24
C ARG A 94 -8.31 -5.67 -4.64
N GLY A 95 -7.99 -5.22 -5.87
CA GLY A 95 -6.64 -5.25 -6.40
C GLY A 95 -6.11 -3.89 -6.84
N VAL A 96 -4.79 -3.73 -6.77
CA VAL A 96 -4.02 -2.68 -7.43
C VAL A 96 -3.02 -3.36 -8.35
N ALA A 97 -3.21 -3.23 -9.67
CA ALA A 97 -2.45 -3.94 -10.69
C ALA A 97 -1.22 -3.15 -11.15
N VAL A 98 -0.26 -3.83 -11.75
CA VAL A 98 0.78 -3.21 -12.57
C VAL A 98 0.46 -3.50 -14.03
N VAL A 99 0.45 -2.46 -14.86
CA VAL A 99 0.17 -2.56 -16.29
C VAL A 99 1.18 -1.72 -17.08
N PRO A 100 1.46 -2.07 -18.34
CA PRO A 100 2.28 -1.21 -19.18
C PRO A 100 1.56 0.12 -19.48
N PHE A 101 2.30 1.19 -19.74
CA PHE A 101 1.71 2.51 -20.02
C PHE A 101 0.83 2.55 -21.26
N ASP A 102 1.06 1.65 -22.21
CA ASP A 102 0.29 1.50 -23.44
C ASP A 102 -0.90 0.54 -23.32
N VAL A 103 -1.19 0.03 -22.12
CA VAL A 103 -2.34 -0.84 -21.86
C VAL A 103 -3.60 -0.37 -22.58
N ASP A 104 -4.34 -1.29 -23.19
CA ASP A 104 -5.59 -0.99 -23.89
C ASP A 104 -6.81 -0.94 -22.93
N ALA A 105 -7.92 -0.41 -23.45
CA ALA A 105 -9.15 -0.27 -22.67
C ALA A 105 -9.78 -1.63 -22.31
N ALA A 106 -9.67 -2.61 -23.18
CA ALA A 106 -10.26 -3.94 -22.97
C ALA A 106 -9.59 -4.65 -21.78
N GLU A 107 -8.26 -4.53 -21.65
CA GLU A 107 -7.56 -5.08 -20.51
C GLU A 107 -7.91 -4.34 -19.20
N ILE A 108 -8.07 -3.02 -19.24
CA ILE A 108 -8.52 -2.24 -18.07
C ILE A 108 -9.92 -2.69 -17.64
N GLU A 109 -10.86 -2.86 -18.56
CA GLU A 109 -12.22 -3.35 -18.28
C GLU A 109 -12.18 -4.76 -17.70
N ARG A 110 -11.39 -5.66 -18.26
CA ARG A 110 -11.18 -7.02 -17.76
C ARG A 110 -10.66 -7.02 -16.32
N LEU A 111 -9.65 -6.22 -16.03
CA LEU A 111 -9.10 -6.06 -14.69
C LEU A 111 -10.13 -5.46 -13.72
N HIS A 112 -10.89 -4.46 -14.17
CA HIS A 112 -11.95 -3.83 -13.37
C HIS A 112 -13.02 -4.85 -12.98
N ALA A 113 -13.49 -5.64 -13.93
CA ALA A 113 -14.47 -6.72 -13.70
C ALA A 113 -13.93 -7.78 -12.72
N ALA A 114 -12.62 -8.02 -12.70
CA ALA A 114 -11.95 -8.93 -11.76
C ALA A 114 -11.71 -8.33 -10.36
N GLY A 115 -12.14 -7.08 -10.10
CA GLY A 115 -12.02 -6.45 -8.77
C GLY A 115 -10.82 -5.50 -8.60
N VAL A 116 -10.09 -5.19 -9.67
CA VAL A 116 -9.02 -4.18 -9.63
C VAL A 116 -9.61 -2.77 -9.52
N ARG A 117 -9.00 -1.90 -8.71
CA ARG A 117 -9.45 -0.52 -8.44
C ARG A 117 -8.35 0.53 -8.54
N GLY A 118 -7.17 0.14 -8.98
CA GLY A 118 -6.05 1.06 -9.17
C GLY A 118 -4.92 0.43 -9.94
N VAL A 119 -3.97 1.27 -10.36
CA VAL A 119 -2.71 0.85 -10.98
C VAL A 119 -1.54 1.34 -10.14
N ARG A 120 -0.49 0.51 -10.01
CA ARG A 120 0.75 0.85 -9.32
C ARG A 120 1.84 1.20 -10.33
N CYS A 121 2.49 2.33 -10.07
CA CYS A 121 3.67 2.78 -10.80
C CYS A 121 4.87 2.76 -9.85
N ASN A 122 5.87 1.92 -10.15
CA ASN A 122 7.11 1.86 -9.39
C ASN A 122 8.10 2.88 -9.96
N ILE A 123 8.28 3.98 -9.23
CA ILE A 123 9.20 5.07 -9.59
C ILE A 123 10.60 4.84 -8.99
N VAL A 124 10.70 4.06 -7.90
CA VAL A 124 11.98 3.74 -7.23
C VAL A 124 12.97 3.08 -8.20
N ASP A 125 12.46 2.17 -9.04
CA ASP A 125 13.30 1.40 -9.97
C ASP A 125 13.54 2.11 -11.31
N LEU A 126 12.97 3.30 -11.55
CA LEU A 126 13.26 4.09 -12.74
C LEU A 126 14.68 4.65 -12.65
N LYS A 127 15.53 4.23 -13.60
CA LYS A 127 16.95 4.58 -13.67
C LYS A 127 17.20 6.00 -14.16
N THR A 128 16.17 6.70 -14.64
CA THR A 128 16.28 8.01 -15.31
C THR A 128 15.48 9.07 -14.56
N GLY A 129 16.10 10.25 -14.36
CA GLY A 129 15.38 11.44 -13.95
C GLY A 129 15.03 11.50 -12.46
N LYS A 130 16.00 11.34 -11.54
CA LYS A 130 15.75 11.64 -10.13
C LYS A 130 15.09 13.01 -9.98
N GLY A 131 14.00 13.07 -9.21
CA GLY A 131 13.23 14.28 -8.98
C GLY A 131 12.26 14.67 -10.10
N GLN A 132 12.13 13.87 -11.15
CA GLN A 132 11.21 14.12 -12.26
C GLN A 132 10.36 12.89 -12.57
N LEU A 133 9.04 13.06 -12.59
CA LEU A 133 8.10 12.02 -12.99
C LEU A 133 7.96 11.97 -14.51
N PRO A 134 7.74 10.79 -15.11
CA PRO A 134 7.39 10.63 -16.52
C PRO A 134 5.94 11.08 -16.76
N LEU A 135 5.65 12.37 -16.59
CA LEU A 135 4.30 12.92 -16.48
C LEU A 135 3.41 12.63 -17.69
N ASP A 136 3.95 12.66 -18.90
CA ASP A 136 3.16 12.40 -20.10
C ASP A 136 2.63 10.96 -20.12
N ALA A 137 3.49 9.99 -19.81
CA ALA A 137 3.10 8.58 -19.72
C ALA A 137 2.12 8.35 -18.56
N LEU A 138 2.38 8.94 -17.39
CA LEU A 138 1.51 8.84 -16.21
C LEU A 138 0.13 9.47 -16.45
N ARG A 139 0.07 10.64 -17.10
CA ARG A 139 -1.19 11.30 -17.46
C ARG A 139 -1.98 10.51 -18.50
N SER A 140 -1.28 9.94 -19.49
CA SER A 140 -1.90 9.04 -20.47
C SER A 140 -2.52 7.81 -19.79
N LEU A 141 -1.79 7.14 -18.90
CA LEU A 141 -2.31 6.01 -18.14
C LEU A 141 -3.49 6.43 -17.24
N ALA A 142 -3.36 7.56 -16.54
CA ALA A 142 -4.41 8.09 -15.68
C ALA A 142 -5.70 8.39 -16.46
N ALA A 143 -5.59 8.94 -17.66
CA ALA A 143 -6.75 9.19 -18.53
C ALA A 143 -7.47 7.89 -18.92
N LYS A 144 -6.71 6.81 -19.19
CA LYS A 144 -7.26 5.48 -19.54
C LYS A 144 -8.00 4.83 -18.37
N VAL A 145 -7.51 4.95 -17.14
CA VAL A 145 -8.12 4.31 -15.96
C VAL A 145 -9.21 5.16 -15.29
N LYS A 146 -9.28 6.45 -15.61
CA LYS A 146 -10.27 7.40 -15.07
C LYS A 146 -11.73 6.95 -15.23
N PRO A 147 -12.17 6.43 -16.39
CA PRO A 147 -13.56 5.98 -16.56
C PRO A 147 -13.96 4.87 -15.58
N CYS A 148 -13.02 4.05 -15.13
CA CYS A 148 -13.24 3.01 -14.14
C CYS A 148 -13.19 3.53 -12.68
N GLY A 149 -12.93 4.82 -12.48
CA GLY A 149 -12.80 5.42 -11.14
C GLY A 149 -11.53 4.97 -10.39
N TRP A 150 -10.50 4.51 -11.11
CA TRP A 150 -9.27 4.04 -10.48
C TRP A 150 -8.36 5.19 -10.07
N HIS A 151 -7.47 4.91 -9.13
CA HIS A 151 -6.36 5.76 -8.72
C HIS A 151 -5.04 5.26 -9.29
N VAL A 152 -4.00 6.11 -9.23
CA VAL A 152 -2.61 5.72 -9.49
C VAL A 152 -1.88 5.65 -8.15
N GLU A 153 -1.31 4.49 -7.83
CA GLU A 153 -0.49 4.28 -6.64
C GLU A 153 0.99 4.37 -6.97
N PHE A 154 1.72 5.21 -6.26
CA PHE A 154 3.16 5.38 -6.44
C PHE A 154 3.97 4.63 -5.37
N LEU A 155 4.92 3.83 -5.82
CA LEU A 155 6.07 3.43 -5.02
C LEU A 155 7.21 4.40 -5.33
N MET A 156 7.45 5.37 -4.46
CA MET A 156 8.46 6.39 -4.67
C MET A 156 8.92 7.02 -3.35
N HIS A 157 10.12 7.53 -3.32
CA HIS A 157 10.64 8.33 -2.22
C HIS A 157 10.27 9.80 -2.43
N VAL A 158 9.27 10.31 -1.71
CA VAL A 158 8.76 11.68 -1.92
C VAL A 158 9.81 12.76 -1.65
N ASN A 159 10.78 12.50 -0.77
CA ASN A 159 11.90 13.42 -0.49
C ASN A 159 12.83 13.67 -1.70
N GLU A 160 12.78 12.82 -2.72
CA GLU A 160 13.50 13.04 -3.99
C GLU A 160 12.75 14.00 -4.94
N PHE A 161 11.52 14.44 -4.59
CA PHE A 161 10.64 15.25 -5.45
C PHE A 161 10.14 16.50 -4.70
N PRO A 162 10.98 17.52 -4.52
CA PRO A 162 10.66 18.68 -3.68
C PRO A 162 9.49 19.52 -4.20
N ASP A 163 9.16 19.41 -5.48
CA ASP A 163 8.05 20.09 -6.16
C ASP A 163 6.93 19.12 -6.61
N LEU A 164 6.78 17.99 -5.92
CA LEU A 164 5.82 16.93 -6.25
C LEU A 164 4.39 17.47 -6.43
N ASP A 165 3.97 18.42 -5.62
CA ASP A 165 2.66 19.08 -5.71
C ASP A 165 2.46 19.85 -7.01
N ARG A 166 3.53 20.46 -7.54
CA ARG A 166 3.48 21.13 -8.85
C ARG A 166 3.46 20.13 -9.99
N GLN A 167 4.28 19.07 -9.91
CA GLN A 167 4.33 18.03 -10.93
C GLN A 167 2.98 17.31 -11.07
N LEU A 168 2.30 17.04 -9.95
CA LEU A 168 0.99 16.39 -9.91
C LEU A 168 -0.20 17.36 -9.90
N ALA A 169 0.05 18.66 -10.11
CA ALA A 169 -1.05 19.61 -10.24
C ALA A 169 -2.03 19.18 -11.33
N HIS A 170 -3.33 19.18 -11.01
CA HIS A 170 -4.40 18.76 -11.92
C HIS A 170 -4.21 17.35 -12.50
N PHE A 171 -3.62 16.42 -11.73
CA PHE A 171 -3.52 15.04 -12.17
C PHE A 171 -4.91 14.43 -12.36
N PRO A 172 -5.16 13.65 -13.45
CA PRO A 172 -6.53 13.29 -13.86
C PRO A 172 -7.33 12.43 -12.89
N VAL A 173 -6.65 11.70 -11.99
CA VAL A 173 -7.23 10.78 -11.01
C VAL A 173 -6.57 10.97 -9.64
N PRO A 174 -7.18 10.50 -8.54
CA PRO A 174 -6.50 10.48 -7.24
C PRO A 174 -5.17 9.72 -7.30
N VAL A 175 -4.19 10.18 -6.55
CA VAL A 175 -2.90 9.48 -6.38
C VAL A 175 -2.76 8.94 -4.97
N VAL A 176 -2.06 7.80 -4.83
CA VAL A 176 -1.83 7.13 -3.54
C VAL A 176 -0.33 6.95 -3.33
N PHE A 177 0.18 7.34 -2.18
CA PHE A 177 1.59 7.15 -1.81
C PHE A 177 1.70 6.07 -0.73
N GLY A 178 2.50 5.05 -1.00
CA GLY A 178 2.81 4.00 -0.04
C GLY A 178 3.70 4.47 1.11
N HIS A 179 3.73 3.73 2.21
CA HIS A 179 4.74 3.79 3.27
C HIS A 179 4.98 5.22 3.81
N LEU A 180 3.93 5.93 4.24
CA LEU A 180 4.01 7.31 4.75
C LEU A 180 4.76 8.28 3.79
N GLY A 181 4.67 8.04 2.47
CA GLY A 181 5.43 8.78 1.46
C GLY A 181 6.84 8.23 1.19
N TYR A 182 7.24 7.15 1.89
CA TYR A 182 8.51 6.44 1.71
C TYR A 182 9.75 7.35 1.85
N ALA A 183 9.63 8.45 2.62
CA ALA A 183 10.75 9.30 2.96
C ALA A 183 11.52 8.70 4.14
N PRO A 184 12.87 8.61 4.09
CA PRO A 184 13.63 8.15 5.23
C PRO A 184 13.44 9.10 6.42
N THR A 185 13.34 8.57 7.64
CA THR A 185 13.14 9.39 8.85
C THR A 185 14.23 10.43 9.05
N SER A 186 15.45 10.16 8.56
CA SER A 186 16.56 11.12 8.56
C SER A 186 16.33 12.39 7.75
N ALA A 187 15.39 12.40 6.78
CA ALA A 187 15.01 13.60 6.03
C ALA A 187 14.20 14.58 6.89
N GLY A 188 13.48 14.07 7.89
CA GLY A 188 12.60 14.84 8.77
C GLY A 188 11.33 15.32 8.08
N THR A 189 10.35 15.75 8.89
CA THR A 189 9.05 16.24 8.39
C THR A 189 9.15 17.64 7.75
N SER A 190 10.28 18.33 7.90
CA SER A 190 10.56 19.60 7.22
C SER A 190 11.00 19.44 5.77
N ASP A 191 11.26 18.21 5.31
CA ASP A 191 11.63 17.90 3.93
C ASP A 191 10.65 18.48 2.92
N ALA A 192 11.16 18.99 1.80
CA ALA A 192 10.35 19.70 0.80
C ALA A 192 9.37 18.77 0.08
N GLY A 193 9.79 17.54 -0.25
CA GLY A 193 8.94 16.55 -0.91
C GLY A 193 7.87 16.00 0.03
N PHE A 194 8.19 15.77 1.31
CA PHE A 194 7.19 15.39 2.30
C PHE A 194 6.16 16.50 2.52
N LYS A 195 6.58 17.77 2.56
CA LYS A 195 5.66 18.92 2.59
C LYS A 195 4.80 19.02 1.33
N ALA A 196 5.35 18.67 0.16
CA ALA A 196 4.58 18.64 -1.08
C ALA A 196 3.50 17.55 -1.04
N LEU A 197 3.80 16.36 -0.51
CA LEU A 197 2.80 15.32 -0.25
C LEU A 197 1.68 15.85 0.67
N ILE A 198 2.02 16.51 1.78
CA ILE A 198 1.04 17.08 2.71
C ILE A 198 0.13 18.10 2.00
N ARG A 199 0.67 18.96 1.13
CA ARG A 199 -0.15 19.90 0.35
C ARG A 199 -1.15 19.18 -0.57
N LEU A 200 -0.68 18.19 -1.32
CA LEU A 200 -1.54 17.36 -2.17
C LEU A 200 -2.66 16.65 -1.38
N MET A 201 -2.36 16.17 -0.17
CA MET A 201 -3.37 15.55 0.68
C MET A 201 -4.41 16.56 1.18
N LYS A 202 -3.99 17.77 1.60
CA LYS A 202 -4.90 18.85 2.03
C LYS A 202 -5.83 19.29 0.90
N ASP A 203 -5.33 19.31 -0.32
CA ASP A 203 -6.11 19.64 -1.53
C ASP A 203 -7.03 18.47 -1.98
N GLY A 204 -6.98 17.31 -1.30
CA GLY A 204 -7.77 16.12 -1.63
C GLY A 204 -7.30 15.37 -2.87
N ALA A 205 -6.17 15.76 -3.46
CA ALA A 205 -5.61 15.15 -4.67
C ALA A 205 -4.82 13.87 -4.38
N ALA A 206 -4.28 13.72 -3.17
CA ALA A 206 -3.46 12.58 -2.79
C ALA A 206 -3.95 11.87 -1.54
N TRP A 207 -3.59 10.59 -1.45
CA TRP A 207 -3.76 9.72 -0.30
C TRP A 207 -2.40 9.23 0.18
N ALA A 208 -2.26 8.96 1.46
CA ALA A 208 -1.09 8.29 2.00
C ALA A 208 -1.48 7.01 2.76
N LYS A 209 -0.67 5.95 2.57
CA LYS A 209 -0.80 4.70 3.31
C LYS A 209 0.07 4.74 4.56
N MET A 210 -0.54 4.55 5.72
CA MET A 210 0.13 4.32 7.00
C MET A 210 0.55 2.85 7.05
N THR A 211 1.64 2.49 6.41
CA THR A 211 2.10 1.11 6.24
C THR A 211 3.62 1.03 6.20
N GLY A 212 4.19 -0.11 6.59
CA GLY A 212 5.61 -0.41 6.44
C GLY A 212 6.58 0.59 7.09
N PRO A 213 6.41 1.00 8.35
CA PRO A 213 7.30 1.99 8.99
C PRO A 213 8.77 1.56 8.98
N TYR A 214 9.04 0.27 9.10
CA TYR A 214 10.37 -0.33 9.04
C TYR A 214 11.10 -0.10 7.70
N ARG A 215 10.41 0.43 6.68
CA ARG A 215 11.02 0.82 5.40
C ARG A 215 11.63 2.21 5.43
N LEU A 216 11.28 3.03 6.42
CA LEU A 216 11.68 4.43 6.54
C LEU A 216 12.83 4.61 7.52
N THR A 217 13.05 3.66 8.40
CA THR A 217 13.95 3.79 9.56
C THR A 217 14.83 2.57 9.75
N ALA A 218 15.97 2.76 10.42
CA ALA A 218 16.80 1.69 10.94
C ALA A 218 16.45 1.30 12.40
N SER A 219 15.52 2.04 13.03
CA SER A 219 15.06 1.74 14.40
C SER A 219 14.26 0.45 14.43
N SER A 220 14.28 -0.22 15.58
CA SER A 220 13.43 -1.38 15.83
C SER A 220 12.02 -0.96 16.27
N MET A 221 11.07 -1.91 16.24
CA MET A 221 9.73 -1.71 16.81
C MET A 221 9.84 -1.09 18.22
N PRO A 222 9.07 -0.04 18.56
CA PRO A 222 7.92 0.52 17.86
C PRO A 222 8.23 1.63 16.83
N TYR A 223 9.45 1.73 16.28
CA TYR A 223 9.85 2.70 15.26
C TYR A 223 9.59 4.17 15.64
N PRO A 224 10.08 4.65 16.79
CA PRO A 224 9.65 5.93 17.40
C PRO A 224 9.99 7.15 16.53
N ASP A 225 10.96 7.05 15.64
CA ASP A 225 11.35 8.11 14.70
C ASP A 225 10.37 8.28 13.54
N THR A 226 9.39 7.37 13.38
CA THR A 226 8.29 7.50 12.41
C THR A 226 7.09 8.27 12.97
N ASP A 227 6.99 8.46 14.28
CA ASP A 227 5.85 9.10 14.95
C ASP A 227 5.59 10.52 14.44
N ALA A 228 6.65 11.30 14.22
CA ALA A 228 6.52 12.65 13.69
C ALA A 228 5.91 12.68 12.28
N PHE A 229 6.24 11.71 11.43
CA PHE A 229 5.68 11.59 10.09
C PHE A 229 4.20 11.19 10.16
N ALA A 230 3.85 10.19 10.97
CA ALA A 230 2.48 9.76 11.17
C ALA A 230 1.61 10.90 11.72
N SER A 231 2.07 11.60 12.75
CA SER A 231 1.37 12.75 13.34
C SER A 231 1.13 13.85 12.31
N ALA A 232 2.14 14.23 11.54
CA ALA A 232 2.02 15.27 10.51
C ALA A 232 0.97 14.91 9.43
N LEU A 233 0.90 13.65 9.03
CA LEU A 233 -0.10 13.17 8.06
C LEU A 233 -1.51 13.16 8.67
N VAL A 234 -1.65 12.69 9.91
CA VAL A 234 -2.95 12.66 10.63
C VAL A 234 -3.48 14.07 10.86
N GLU A 235 -2.64 15.01 11.29
CA GLU A 235 -3.02 16.41 11.48
C GLU A 235 -3.40 17.10 10.17
N ALA A 236 -2.70 16.74 9.08
CA ALA A 236 -2.91 17.39 7.79
C ALA A 236 -4.23 17.02 7.13
N ALA A 237 -4.54 15.73 7.02
CA ALA A 237 -5.66 15.23 6.22
C ALA A 237 -6.07 13.79 6.59
N PRO A 238 -6.70 13.56 7.76
CA PRO A 238 -7.10 12.21 8.18
C PRO A 238 -8.12 11.57 7.23
N GLN A 239 -8.84 12.36 6.44
CA GLN A 239 -9.76 11.89 5.39
C GLN A 239 -9.04 11.37 4.14
N GLN A 240 -7.73 11.53 4.03
CA GLN A 240 -6.88 11.06 2.93
C GLN A 240 -5.86 10.02 3.39
N LEU A 241 -6.09 9.39 4.55
CA LEU A 241 -5.25 8.33 5.09
C LEU A 241 -5.95 6.98 4.99
N ILE A 242 -5.17 5.96 4.70
CA ILE A 242 -5.55 4.55 4.76
C ILE A 242 -4.42 3.76 5.42
N TRP A 243 -4.73 2.58 5.95
CA TRP A 243 -3.76 1.73 6.63
C TRP A 243 -3.57 0.40 5.89
N GLY A 244 -2.40 -0.22 6.02
CA GLY A 244 -2.12 -1.56 5.52
C GLY A 244 -0.98 -2.23 6.28
N SER A 245 -1.03 -3.56 6.36
CA SER A 245 -0.02 -4.39 7.04
C SER A 245 1.33 -4.39 6.32
N ASP A 246 1.32 -4.34 4.99
CA ASP A 246 2.46 -4.65 4.11
C ASP A 246 2.84 -6.14 4.16
N TRP A 247 1.89 -7.00 4.55
CA TRP A 247 2.09 -8.44 4.55
C TRP A 247 2.49 -8.96 3.15
N PRO A 248 3.43 -9.86 3.00
CA PRO A 248 4.20 -10.61 4.01
C PRO A 248 5.56 -9.96 4.33
N HIS A 249 5.70 -8.65 4.30
CA HIS A 249 6.90 -7.88 4.62
C HIS A 249 8.10 -8.25 3.73
N VAL A 250 7.85 -8.28 2.43
CA VAL A 250 8.86 -8.64 1.43
C VAL A 250 10.15 -7.84 1.59
N ILE A 251 11.30 -8.46 1.28
CA ILE A 251 12.67 -7.91 1.40
C ILE A 251 13.17 -7.85 2.86
N VAL A 252 12.32 -7.89 3.87
CA VAL A 252 12.77 -7.91 5.28
C VAL A 252 13.47 -9.24 5.57
N LYS A 253 14.76 -9.18 5.94
CA LYS A 253 15.59 -10.36 6.20
C LYS A 253 15.78 -10.64 7.69
N THR A 254 15.76 -9.59 8.50
CA THR A 254 15.96 -9.66 9.97
C THR A 254 14.98 -8.71 10.64
N GLY A 255 14.58 -9.05 11.87
CA GLY A 255 13.61 -8.21 12.60
C GLY A 255 12.24 -8.18 11.91
N MET A 256 11.77 -9.35 11.42
CA MET A 256 10.45 -9.47 10.77
C MET A 256 9.39 -8.85 11.69
N PRO A 257 8.63 -7.84 11.21
CA PRO A 257 7.58 -7.24 12.02
C PRO A 257 6.44 -8.23 12.27
N ASN A 258 5.74 -8.05 13.38
CA ASN A 258 4.50 -8.76 13.68
C ASN A 258 3.31 -7.89 13.27
N ASP A 259 2.32 -8.45 12.59
CA ASP A 259 1.16 -7.70 12.09
C ASP A 259 0.29 -7.14 13.22
N GLY A 260 0.22 -7.85 14.38
CA GLY A 260 -0.44 -7.35 15.58
C GLY A 260 0.25 -6.11 16.15
N ASP A 261 1.58 -6.10 16.19
CA ASP A 261 2.36 -4.94 16.64
C ASP A 261 2.19 -3.75 15.69
N LEU A 262 2.08 -3.98 14.37
CA LEU A 262 1.80 -2.94 13.38
C LEU A 262 0.38 -2.37 13.52
N ALA A 263 -0.58 -3.22 13.88
CA ALA A 263 -1.94 -2.78 14.20
C ALA A 263 -1.98 -1.93 15.49
N ASP A 264 -1.24 -2.34 16.53
CA ASP A 264 -1.09 -1.57 17.77
C ASP A 264 -0.39 -0.23 17.52
N LEU A 265 0.59 -0.19 16.62
CA LEU A 265 1.27 1.04 16.22
C LEU A 265 0.31 2.04 15.56
N LEU A 266 -0.67 1.59 14.77
CA LEU A 266 -1.72 2.48 14.26
C LEU A 266 -2.55 3.09 15.41
N ILE A 267 -2.84 2.33 16.46
CA ILE A 267 -3.56 2.83 17.64
C ILE A 267 -2.73 3.90 18.37
N HIS A 268 -1.42 3.71 18.43
CA HIS A 268 -0.50 4.71 18.99
C HIS A 268 -0.50 6.00 18.14
N TRP A 269 -0.36 5.90 16.84
CA TRP A 269 -0.34 7.07 15.93
C TRP A 269 -1.68 7.81 15.87
N VAL A 270 -2.79 7.09 16.05
CA VAL A 270 -4.15 7.62 15.91
C VAL A 270 -4.97 7.23 17.12
N PRO A 271 -4.79 7.90 18.29
CA PRO A 271 -5.51 7.56 19.52
C PRO A 271 -7.02 7.82 19.44
N ASP A 272 -7.47 8.74 18.58
CA ASP A 272 -8.89 8.99 18.37
C ASP A 272 -9.55 7.84 17.58
N ALA A 273 -10.53 7.18 18.22
CA ALA A 273 -11.22 6.03 17.64
C ALA A 273 -12.06 6.39 16.40
N ALA A 274 -12.62 7.60 16.32
CA ALA A 274 -13.41 8.02 15.16
C ALA A 274 -12.51 8.28 13.95
N VAL A 275 -11.32 8.85 14.17
CA VAL A 275 -10.31 9.02 13.13
C VAL A 275 -9.77 7.68 12.67
N ARG A 276 -9.49 6.73 13.58
CA ARG A 276 -9.09 5.37 13.21
C ARG A 276 -10.15 4.64 12.40
N ASN A 277 -11.43 4.75 12.79
CA ASN A 277 -12.53 4.16 12.01
C ASN A 277 -12.56 4.72 10.60
N ARG A 278 -12.39 6.03 10.44
CA ARG A 278 -12.30 6.66 9.12
C ARG A 278 -11.15 6.08 8.29
N ILE A 279 -9.96 5.96 8.86
CA ILE A 279 -8.76 5.42 8.19
C ILE A 279 -8.93 3.95 7.82
N LEU A 280 -9.56 3.15 8.68
CA LEU A 280 -9.69 1.71 8.50
C LEU A 280 -10.94 1.30 7.71
N VAL A 281 -12.00 2.10 7.72
CA VAL A 281 -13.32 1.69 7.19
C VAL A 281 -13.80 2.61 6.08
N ASP A 282 -14.00 3.90 6.38
CA ASP A 282 -14.69 4.82 5.48
C ASP A 282 -13.81 5.21 4.28
N ASN A 283 -12.57 5.54 4.54
CA ASN A 283 -11.60 5.92 3.52
C ASN A 283 -11.31 4.79 2.52
N PRO A 284 -11.01 3.54 2.96
CA PRO A 284 -10.88 2.42 2.04
C PRO A 284 -12.14 2.12 1.24
N ALA A 285 -13.33 2.23 1.87
CA ALA A 285 -14.60 2.04 1.17
C ALA A 285 -14.75 3.04 0.02
N ARG A 286 -14.44 4.30 0.28
CA ARG A 286 -14.50 5.37 -0.73
C ARG A 286 -13.49 5.18 -1.86
N LEU A 287 -12.25 4.82 -1.53
CA LEU A 287 -11.17 4.74 -2.52
C LEU A 287 -11.25 3.48 -3.39
N TYR A 288 -11.64 2.35 -2.80
CA TYR A 288 -11.62 1.04 -3.48
C TYR A 288 -13.01 0.50 -3.84
N GLY A 289 -14.09 1.21 -3.49
CA GLY A 289 -15.45 0.81 -3.85
C GLY A 289 -15.89 -0.49 -3.17
N PHE A 290 -15.75 -0.55 -1.85
CA PHE A 290 -16.29 -1.65 -1.05
C PHE A 290 -17.74 -1.42 -0.67
#